data_aec4addb0079a78b74f608e71971785c
#
_entry.id   aec4addb0079a78b74f608e71971785c
#
_cell.length_a   1.000
_cell.length_b   1.000
_cell.length_c   1.000
_cell.angle_alpha   90.00
_cell.angle_beta   90.00
_cell.angle_gamma   90.00
#
_symmetry.space_group_name_H-M   'P 1'
#
loop_
_entity.id
_entity.type
_entity.pdbx_description
1 polymer ?
#
loop_
_entity_poly.entity_id
_entity_poly.type
_entity_poly.pdbx_seq_one_letter_code
_entity_poly.pdbx_strand_id
1 'polypeptide(L)'
;MQAIMAIAAVVISLLVGSNSAIAQGSRLAILMPGAGGVHPNDFMVRNEGRIRAAGIDTVVTTSPSQAASIAQAETAKGRKVVIAGMSRGAAHAAAALAAGAKVNGVVFVSGVFGEVRANLGSPALLPRTLVVHHVADACPATSPELAKDFVQWAQGKAAIRWINTRGTPVGRNCGPRGAHGFFMQDGPAVAAIVGFIRSR
;
A
#
# COMPACT_ATOMS: atom_id res chain seq x y z
N MET A 1 -71.47 39.57 20.22
CA MET A 1 -70.15 39.45 20.88
C MET A 1 -69.44 38.21 20.33
N GLN A 2 -68.59 38.38 19.33
CA GLN A 2 -67.83 37.28 18.72
C GLN A 2 -66.40 37.35 19.24
N ALA A 3 -65.96 36.28 19.89
CA ALA A 3 -64.55 36.12 20.36
C ALA A 3 -63.70 35.55 19.23
N ILE A 4 -62.65 36.27 18.80
CA ILE A 4 -61.69 35.87 17.85
C ILE A 4 -60.55 35.13 18.61
N MET A 5 -60.46 33.84 18.41
CA MET A 5 -59.29 33.03 18.87
C MET A 5 -58.13 33.17 17.89
N ALA A 6 -57.03 33.77 18.33
CA ALA A 6 -55.77 33.83 17.60
C ALA A 6 -54.97 32.55 17.86
N ILE A 7 -54.69 31.77 16.81
CA ILE A 7 -53.82 30.60 16.86
C ILE A 7 -52.40 31.06 16.53
N ALA A 8 -51.51 30.99 17.53
CA ALA A 8 -50.09 31.25 17.33
C ALA A 8 -49.43 29.98 16.77
N ALA A 9 -48.97 30.04 15.53
CA ALA A 9 -48.16 28.97 14.90
C ALA A 9 -46.69 29.11 15.36
N VAL A 10 -46.22 28.15 16.14
CA VAL A 10 -44.79 28.03 16.51
C VAL A 10 -44.07 27.33 15.37
N VAL A 11 -43.23 28.04 14.62
CA VAL A 11 -42.34 27.50 13.62
C VAL A 11 -41.10 27.02 14.33
N ILE A 12 -40.95 25.70 14.49
CA ILE A 12 -39.69 25.07 14.95
C ILE A 12 -38.78 24.94 13.75
N SER A 13 -37.79 25.83 13.66
CA SER A 13 -36.69 25.71 12.67
C SER A 13 -35.72 24.60 13.11
N LEU A 14 -35.82 23.45 12.49
CA LEU A 14 -34.82 22.39 12.61
C LEU A 14 -33.53 22.84 11.90
N LEU A 15 -32.54 23.28 12.66
CA LEU A 15 -31.17 23.45 12.20
C LEU A 15 -30.57 22.06 11.96
N VAL A 16 -30.66 21.58 10.72
CA VAL A 16 -29.90 20.42 10.27
C VAL A 16 -28.42 20.83 10.22
N GLY A 17 -27.70 20.57 11.30
CA GLY A 17 -26.26 20.72 11.32
C GLY A 17 -25.65 19.80 10.30
N SER A 18 -25.17 20.36 9.18
CA SER A 18 -24.34 19.66 8.20
C SER A 18 -23.03 19.28 8.86
N ASN A 19 -22.95 18.10 9.46
CA ASN A 19 -21.69 17.46 9.79
C ASN A 19 -20.95 17.24 8.47
N SER A 20 -20.03 18.13 8.12
CA SER A 20 -19.03 17.91 7.08
C SER A 20 -18.12 16.79 7.58
N ALA A 21 -18.57 15.54 7.43
CA ALA A 21 -17.66 14.40 7.51
C ALA A 21 -16.63 14.64 6.41
N ILE A 22 -15.38 14.88 6.80
CA ILE A 22 -14.26 14.88 5.88
C ILE A 22 -14.37 13.58 5.11
N ALA A 23 -14.66 13.67 3.81
CA ALA A 23 -14.86 12.49 2.98
C ALA A 23 -13.58 11.66 3.04
N GLN A 24 -13.61 10.57 3.78
CA GLN A 24 -12.50 9.63 3.85
C GLN A 24 -12.21 9.14 2.43
N GLY A 25 -10.97 9.24 1.97
CA GLY A 25 -10.59 8.85 0.60
C GLY A 25 -11.08 7.44 0.28
N SER A 26 -11.56 7.22 -0.91
CA SER A 26 -12.10 5.91 -1.33
C SER A 26 -11.02 4.81 -1.39
N ARG A 27 -9.74 5.17 -1.30
CA ARG A 27 -8.58 4.28 -1.39
C ARG A 27 -7.66 4.42 -0.19
N LEU A 28 -7.19 3.27 0.31
CA LEU A 28 -6.20 3.19 1.37
C LEU A 28 -5.00 2.36 0.91
N ALA A 29 -3.80 2.86 1.13
CA ALA A 29 -2.56 2.11 1.03
C ALA A 29 -2.01 1.81 2.44
N ILE A 30 -1.83 0.54 2.76
CA ILE A 30 -1.11 0.10 3.96
C ILE A 30 0.34 -0.10 3.54
N LEU A 31 1.24 0.74 4.05
CA LEU A 31 2.65 0.77 3.68
C LEU A 31 3.46 -0.01 4.70
N MET A 32 4.19 -1.02 4.23
CA MET A 32 5.00 -1.88 5.09
C MET A 32 6.49 -1.68 4.78
N PRO A 33 7.23 -0.97 5.65
CA PRO A 33 8.65 -0.72 5.52
C PRO A 33 9.50 -1.99 5.53
N GLY A 34 10.73 -1.89 5.00
CA GLY A 34 11.71 -2.97 4.98
C GLY A 34 12.32 -3.28 6.36
N ALA A 35 13.46 -3.98 6.35
CA ALA A 35 14.10 -4.49 7.57
C ALA A 35 14.49 -3.42 8.59
N GLY A 36 14.68 -2.15 8.16
CA GLY A 36 14.97 -1.02 9.04
C GLY A 36 13.74 -0.49 9.81
N GLY A 37 12.55 -1.01 9.55
CA GLY A 37 11.31 -0.51 10.15
C GLY A 37 10.93 0.88 9.68
N VAL A 38 10.22 1.63 10.54
CA VAL A 38 9.79 3.00 10.24
C VAL A 38 10.98 3.95 10.38
N HIS A 39 11.68 4.16 9.26
CA HIS A 39 12.87 4.99 9.20
C HIS A 39 12.78 5.96 8.00
N PRO A 40 13.21 7.22 8.11
CA PRO A 40 13.09 8.22 7.05
C PRO A 40 13.71 7.84 5.69
N ASN A 41 14.73 6.98 5.68
CA ASN A 41 15.35 6.48 4.45
C ASN A 41 14.65 5.25 3.86
N ASP A 42 13.69 4.63 4.56
CA ASP A 42 12.91 3.53 3.97
C ASP A 42 12.05 4.05 2.81
N PHE A 43 11.94 3.25 1.75
CA PHE A 43 11.22 3.65 0.54
C PHE A 43 9.74 3.96 0.82
N MET A 44 9.05 3.16 1.63
CA MET A 44 7.64 3.39 1.94
C MET A 44 7.45 4.65 2.77
N VAL A 45 8.29 4.85 3.77
CA VAL A 45 8.22 5.99 4.69
C VAL A 45 8.52 7.31 3.99
N ARG A 46 9.62 7.39 3.22
CA ARG A 46 10.01 8.63 2.54
C ARG A 46 9.08 9.04 1.39
N ASN A 47 8.31 8.10 0.87
CA ASN A 47 7.37 8.34 -0.22
C ASN A 47 5.90 8.39 0.22
N GLU A 48 5.60 8.22 1.50
CA GLU A 48 4.24 8.29 2.03
C GLU A 48 3.53 9.58 1.61
N GLY A 49 4.17 10.73 1.82
CA GLY A 49 3.62 12.04 1.45
C GLY A 49 3.27 12.16 -0.03
N ARG A 50 4.09 11.56 -0.92
CA ARG A 50 3.83 11.55 -2.38
C ARG A 50 2.63 10.68 -2.74
N ILE A 51 2.43 9.56 -2.04
CA ILE A 51 1.27 8.68 -2.24
C ILE A 51 0.01 9.40 -1.75
N ARG A 52 0.07 10.07 -0.59
CA ARG A 52 -1.04 10.89 -0.05
C ARG A 52 -1.40 12.04 -0.97
N ALA A 53 -0.41 12.75 -1.51
CA ALA A 53 -0.62 13.82 -2.50
C ALA A 53 -1.32 13.33 -3.78
N ALA A 54 -1.28 12.02 -4.05
CA ALA A 54 -2.00 11.41 -5.16
C ALA A 54 -3.48 11.09 -4.83
N GLY A 55 -4.01 11.50 -3.67
CA GLY A 55 -5.37 11.27 -3.21
C GLY A 55 -5.61 9.86 -2.66
N ILE A 56 -4.59 9.23 -2.11
CA ILE A 56 -4.62 7.89 -1.51
C ILE A 56 -4.29 8.05 -0.02
N ASP A 57 -5.21 7.68 0.87
CA ASP A 57 -4.92 7.64 2.30
C ASP A 57 -3.85 6.58 2.59
N THR A 58 -3.05 6.82 3.63
CA THR A 58 -1.94 5.91 3.98
C THR A 58 -1.93 5.57 5.45
N VAL A 59 -1.52 4.36 5.75
CA VAL A 59 -1.13 3.89 7.10
C VAL A 59 0.19 3.18 6.97
N VAL A 60 1.15 3.51 7.83
CA VAL A 60 2.45 2.83 7.90
C VAL A 60 2.45 1.87 9.08
N THR A 61 2.81 0.60 8.84
CA THR A 61 2.96 -0.40 9.90
C THR A 61 4.00 -1.46 9.53
N THR A 62 4.66 -2.02 10.53
CA THR A 62 5.55 -3.18 10.37
C THR A 62 4.89 -4.48 10.84
N SER A 63 3.69 -4.42 11.41
CA SER A 63 2.97 -5.57 11.95
C SER A 63 2.02 -6.20 10.92
N PRO A 64 2.22 -7.46 10.51
CA PRO A 64 1.31 -8.16 9.61
C PRO A 64 -0.11 -8.29 10.17
N SER A 65 -0.27 -8.55 11.47
CA SER A 65 -1.58 -8.68 12.11
C SER A 65 -2.33 -7.36 12.14
N GLN A 66 -1.64 -6.25 12.42
CA GLN A 66 -2.24 -4.93 12.36
C GLN A 66 -2.66 -4.58 10.92
N ALA A 67 -1.81 -4.87 9.92
CA ALA A 67 -2.15 -4.66 8.52
C ALA A 67 -3.39 -5.46 8.11
N ALA A 68 -3.51 -6.72 8.55
CA ALA A 68 -4.68 -7.56 8.28
C ALA A 68 -5.95 -6.98 8.92
N SER A 69 -5.89 -6.57 10.18
CA SER A 69 -7.03 -5.97 10.90
C SER A 69 -7.50 -4.67 10.25
N ILE A 70 -6.56 -3.78 9.88
CA ILE A 70 -6.88 -2.53 9.18
C ILE A 70 -7.52 -2.84 7.82
N ALA A 71 -6.94 -3.76 7.06
CA ALA A 71 -7.46 -4.13 5.73
C ALA A 71 -8.90 -4.67 5.82
N GLN A 72 -9.20 -5.52 6.79
CA GLN A 72 -10.54 -6.06 7.01
C GLN A 72 -11.53 -4.96 7.38
N ALA A 73 -11.17 -4.10 8.35
CA ALA A 73 -12.04 -3.02 8.82
C ALA A 73 -12.34 -2.00 7.70
N GLU A 74 -11.34 -1.60 6.94
CA GLU A 74 -11.51 -0.59 5.90
C GLU A 74 -12.21 -1.14 4.64
N THR A 75 -11.97 -2.39 4.29
CA THR A 75 -12.72 -3.06 3.22
C THR A 75 -14.20 -3.25 3.59
N ALA A 76 -14.50 -3.55 4.85
CA ALA A 76 -15.88 -3.62 5.33
C ALA A 76 -16.63 -2.28 5.24
N LYS A 77 -15.92 -1.15 5.27
CA LYS A 77 -16.46 0.20 5.02
C LYS A 77 -16.59 0.53 3.52
N GLY A 78 -16.29 -0.42 2.64
CA GLY A 78 -16.35 -0.23 1.18
C GLY A 78 -15.12 0.43 0.56
N ARG A 79 -14.04 0.65 1.32
CA ARG A 79 -12.81 1.24 0.79
C ARG A 79 -12.03 0.25 -0.08
N LYS A 80 -11.34 0.77 -1.09
CA LYS A 80 -10.36 0.00 -1.87
C LYS A 80 -9.02 -0.02 -1.13
N VAL A 81 -8.62 -1.18 -0.64
CA VAL A 81 -7.40 -1.35 0.17
C VAL A 81 -6.32 -2.04 -0.64
N VAL A 82 -5.11 -1.50 -0.61
CA VAL A 82 -3.90 -2.11 -1.17
C VAL A 82 -2.83 -2.16 -0.08
N ILE A 83 -2.16 -3.29 0.09
CA ILE A 83 -0.96 -3.37 0.92
C ILE A 83 0.25 -3.21 0.01
N ALA A 84 1.22 -2.36 0.38
CA ALA A 84 2.46 -2.18 -0.35
C ALA A 84 3.65 -2.40 0.58
N GLY A 85 4.54 -3.35 0.27
CA GLY A 85 5.68 -3.69 1.11
C GLY A 85 7.01 -3.57 0.37
N MET A 86 8.02 -2.95 1.02
CA MET A 86 9.38 -2.83 0.54
C MET A 86 10.27 -3.91 1.16
N SER A 87 11.07 -4.62 0.35
CA SER A 87 12.08 -5.56 0.84
C SER A 87 11.46 -6.60 1.80
N ARG A 88 11.86 -6.65 3.07
CA ARG A 88 11.21 -7.50 4.10
C ARG A 88 9.76 -7.09 4.37
N GLY A 89 9.38 -5.84 4.15
CA GLY A 89 7.99 -5.41 4.19
C GLY A 89 7.09 -6.12 3.18
N ALA A 90 7.65 -6.62 2.07
CA ALA A 90 6.92 -7.50 1.14
C ALA A 90 6.57 -8.85 1.79
N ALA A 91 7.50 -9.43 2.57
CA ALA A 91 7.21 -10.65 3.33
C ALA A 91 6.16 -10.40 4.44
N HIS A 92 6.22 -9.24 5.11
CA HIS A 92 5.19 -8.84 6.08
C HIS A 92 3.81 -8.66 5.41
N ALA A 93 3.76 -8.07 4.21
CA ALA A 93 2.51 -7.96 3.44
C ALA A 93 1.96 -9.33 3.06
N ALA A 94 2.83 -10.27 2.67
CA ALA A 94 2.44 -11.67 2.42
C ALA A 94 1.91 -12.37 3.67
N ALA A 95 2.55 -12.15 4.82
CA ALA A 95 2.06 -12.67 6.11
C ALA A 95 0.70 -12.08 6.48
N ALA A 96 0.44 -10.79 6.20
CA ALA A 96 -0.88 -10.19 6.40
C ALA A 96 -1.95 -10.83 5.50
N LEU A 97 -1.62 -11.15 4.24
CA LEU A 97 -2.53 -11.89 3.34
C LEU A 97 -2.83 -13.28 3.88
N ALA A 98 -1.82 -14.01 4.35
CA ALA A 98 -1.97 -15.32 4.96
C ALA A 98 -2.82 -15.28 6.25
N ALA A 99 -2.74 -14.18 7.01
CA ALA A 99 -3.59 -13.89 8.16
C ALA A 99 -5.02 -13.43 7.79
N GLY A 100 -5.39 -13.47 6.52
CA GLY A 100 -6.74 -13.19 6.05
C GLY A 100 -7.04 -11.72 5.74
N ALA A 101 -6.02 -10.89 5.49
CA ALA A 101 -6.23 -9.51 5.04
C ALA A 101 -7.12 -9.45 3.80
N LYS A 102 -8.20 -8.67 3.86
CA LYS A 102 -9.10 -8.43 2.73
C LYS A 102 -8.60 -7.20 1.96
N VAL A 103 -8.08 -7.41 0.75
CA VAL A 103 -7.49 -6.32 -0.05
C VAL A 103 -7.86 -6.44 -1.54
N ASN A 104 -7.84 -5.32 -2.24
CA ASN A 104 -8.08 -5.22 -3.67
C ASN A 104 -6.81 -5.45 -4.51
N GLY A 105 -5.65 -5.45 -3.87
CA GLY A 105 -4.37 -5.71 -4.50
C GLY A 105 -3.21 -5.65 -3.51
N VAL A 106 -2.05 -6.12 -3.94
CA VAL A 106 -0.79 -6.01 -3.19
C VAL A 106 0.33 -5.52 -4.10
N VAL A 107 1.25 -4.74 -3.55
CA VAL A 107 2.46 -4.29 -4.24
C VAL A 107 3.68 -4.78 -3.47
N PHE A 108 4.56 -5.49 -4.15
CA PHE A 108 5.87 -5.90 -3.62
C PHE A 108 6.96 -5.10 -4.29
N VAL A 109 7.69 -4.30 -3.52
CA VAL A 109 8.76 -3.43 -3.98
C VAL A 109 10.10 -4.00 -3.56
N SER A 110 10.96 -4.35 -4.50
CA SER A 110 12.25 -5.02 -4.22
C SER A 110 12.12 -6.12 -3.15
N GLY A 111 11.10 -7.00 -3.31
CA GLY A 111 10.65 -7.93 -2.27
C GLY A 111 11.62 -9.08 -1.99
N VAL A 112 11.66 -9.56 -0.76
CA VAL A 112 12.33 -10.81 -0.36
C VAL A 112 11.42 -11.99 -0.78
N PHE A 113 11.44 -12.35 -2.05
CA PHE A 113 10.46 -13.26 -2.65
C PHE A 113 10.49 -14.69 -2.12
N GLY A 114 11.62 -15.14 -1.58
CA GLY A 114 11.69 -16.42 -0.85
C GLY A 114 10.78 -16.42 0.38
N GLU A 115 10.88 -15.37 1.22
CA GLU A 115 10.03 -15.22 2.40
C GLU A 115 8.56 -14.94 2.02
N VAL A 116 8.30 -14.18 0.95
CA VAL A 116 6.95 -13.94 0.42
C VAL A 116 6.26 -15.25 0.07
N ARG A 117 6.94 -16.13 -0.68
CA ARG A 117 6.41 -17.45 -1.06
C ARG A 117 6.20 -18.36 0.16
N ALA A 118 7.15 -18.36 1.08
CA ALA A 118 7.05 -19.14 2.32
C ALA A 118 5.83 -18.72 3.16
N ASN A 119 5.60 -17.42 3.31
CA ASN A 119 4.47 -16.91 4.08
C ASN A 119 3.11 -17.19 3.41
N LEU A 120 3.05 -17.13 2.08
CA LEU A 120 1.81 -17.41 1.34
C LEU A 120 1.52 -18.90 1.22
N GLY A 121 2.55 -19.74 1.11
CA GLY A 121 2.42 -21.19 0.86
C GLY A 121 1.85 -21.54 -0.53
N SER A 122 0.92 -20.74 -1.03
CA SER A 122 0.24 -20.96 -2.31
C SER A 122 -0.02 -19.64 -3.05
N PRO A 123 0.10 -19.60 -4.39
CA PRO A 123 -0.30 -18.45 -5.19
C PRO A 123 -1.81 -18.18 -5.13
N ALA A 124 -2.61 -19.13 -4.64
CA ALA A 124 -4.06 -18.95 -4.49
C ALA A 124 -4.41 -17.78 -3.57
N LEU A 125 -3.59 -17.49 -2.55
CA LEU A 125 -3.78 -16.38 -1.62
C LEU A 125 -3.45 -15.00 -2.19
N LEU A 126 -2.77 -14.92 -3.35
CA LEU A 126 -2.47 -13.65 -3.97
C LEU A 126 -3.73 -12.99 -4.53
N PRO A 127 -4.01 -11.74 -4.18
CA PRO A 127 -4.90 -10.87 -4.97
C PRO A 127 -4.19 -10.45 -6.26
N ARG A 128 -4.75 -9.52 -7.02
CA ARG A 128 -3.98 -8.86 -8.09
C ARG A 128 -2.72 -8.23 -7.49
N THR A 129 -1.58 -8.53 -8.09
CA THR A 129 -0.26 -8.21 -7.54
C THR A 129 0.56 -7.39 -8.54
N LEU A 130 1.21 -6.34 -8.05
CA LEU A 130 2.26 -5.63 -8.77
C LEU A 130 3.60 -5.88 -8.08
N VAL A 131 4.58 -6.32 -8.84
CA VAL A 131 6.00 -6.29 -8.44
C VAL A 131 6.63 -5.03 -9.04
N VAL A 132 7.25 -4.20 -8.21
CA VAL A 132 8.07 -3.05 -8.64
C VAL A 132 9.50 -3.37 -8.29
N HIS A 133 10.36 -3.48 -9.30
CA HIS A 133 11.71 -4.00 -9.09
C HIS A 133 12.74 -3.29 -9.97
N HIS A 134 13.96 -3.06 -9.44
CA HIS A 134 15.03 -2.48 -10.22
C HIS A 134 15.75 -3.53 -11.05
N VAL A 135 16.04 -3.25 -12.34
CA VAL A 135 16.67 -4.20 -13.26
C VAL A 135 18.07 -4.65 -12.82
N ALA A 136 18.76 -3.86 -12.01
CA ALA A 136 20.11 -4.11 -11.51
C ALA A 136 20.17 -4.20 -9.98
N ASP A 137 19.10 -4.69 -9.32
CA ASP A 137 19.12 -4.87 -7.86
C ASP A 137 20.20 -5.92 -7.50
N ALA A 138 21.26 -5.46 -6.85
CA ALA A 138 22.39 -6.28 -6.45
C ALA A 138 22.26 -6.87 -5.04
N CYS A 139 21.12 -6.68 -4.37
CA CYS A 139 20.85 -7.31 -3.08
C CYS A 139 20.58 -8.81 -3.27
N PRO A 140 21.38 -9.72 -2.68
CA PRO A 140 21.23 -11.16 -2.92
C PRO A 140 19.85 -11.71 -2.52
N ALA A 141 19.21 -11.11 -1.52
CA ALA A 141 17.90 -11.54 -1.03
C ALA A 141 16.73 -11.10 -1.96
N THR A 142 17.01 -10.20 -2.90
CA THR A 142 15.98 -9.56 -3.75
C THR A 142 16.45 -9.42 -5.20
N SER A 143 17.28 -10.35 -5.71
CA SER A 143 17.80 -10.24 -7.07
C SER A 143 16.67 -10.20 -8.12
N PRO A 144 16.93 -9.62 -9.32
CA PRO A 144 15.96 -9.60 -10.41
C PRO A 144 15.46 -11.00 -10.82
N GLU A 145 16.29 -12.02 -10.70
CA GLU A 145 15.95 -13.42 -10.98
C GLU A 145 14.86 -13.91 -10.00
N LEU A 146 15.03 -13.64 -8.70
CA LEU A 146 14.03 -14.00 -7.69
C LEU A 146 12.68 -13.30 -7.95
N ALA A 147 12.69 -12.08 -8.48
CA ALA A 147 11.49 -11.36 -8.87
C ALA A 147 10.79 -12.02 -10.08
N LYS A 148 11.56 -12.48 -11.09
CA LYS A 148 11.03 -13.23 -12.25
C LYS A 148 10.43 -14.56 -11.81
N ASP A 149 11.15 -15.32 -10.98
CA ASP A 149 10.71 -16.62 -10.45
C ASP A 149 9.41 -16.48 -9.64
N PHE A 150 9.29 -15.39 -8.86
CA PHE A 150 8.06 -15.09 -8.14
C PHE A 150 6.89 -14.84 -9.08
N VAL A 151 7.08 -14.05 -10.15
CA VAL A 151 6.00 -13.77 -11.12
C VAL A 151 5.55 -15.04 -11.83
N GLN A 152 6.47 -15.95 -12.17
CA GLN A 152 6.13 -17.28 -12.72
C GLN A 152 5.33 -18.10 -11.71
N TRP A 153 5.80 -18.17 -10.46
CA TRP A 153 5.10 -18.87 -9.36
C TRP A 153 3.71 -18.32 -9.10
N ALA A 154 3.49 -17.02 -9.32
CA ALA A 154 2.20 -16.34 -9.09
C ALA A 154 1.10 -16.72 -10.09
N GLN A 155 1.37 -17.53 -11.11
CA GLN A 155 0.38 -18.11 -12.04
C GLN A 155 -0.57 -17.06 -12.64
N GLY A 156 -0.02 -15.97 -13.16
CA GLY A 156 -0.78 -14.88 -13.81
C GLY A 156 -1.39 -13.85 -12.85
N LYS A 157 -1.29 -14.03 -11.53
CA LYS A 157 -1.81 -13.04 -10.56
C LYS A 157 -0.87 -11.86 -10.34
N ALA A 158 0.41 -11.97 -10.72
CA ALA A 158 1.41 -10.93 -10.57
C ALA A 158 1.90 -10.43 -11.93
N ALA A 159 2.07 -9.11 -12.03
CA ALA A 159 2.79 -8.45 -13.12
C ALA A 159 4.00 -7.70 -12.55
N ILE A 160 5.08 -7.59 -13.34
CA ILE A 160 6.27 -6.86 -12.91
C ILE A 160 6.44 -5.56 -13.69
N ARG A 161 6.74 -4.49 -12.96
CA ARG A 161 7.22 -3.21 -13.49
C ARG A 161 8.70 -3.08 -13.18
N TRP A 162 9.50 -3.20 -14.19
CA TRP A 162 10.94 -2.95 -14.11
C TRP A 162 11.23 -1.46 -14.03
N ILE A 163 12.09 -1.09 -13.09
CA ILE A 163 12.61 0.27 -12.91
C ILE A 163 14.08 0.27 -13.32
N ASN A 164 14.47 1.25 -14.10
CA ASN A 164 15.85 1.41 -14.59
C ASN A 164 16.32 2.86 -14.30
N THR A 165 16.46 3.20 -13.02
CA THR A 165 17.10 4.43 -12.59
C THR A 165 18.62 4.25 -12.58
N ARG A 166 19.38 5.34 -12.61
CA ARG A 166 20.85 5.29 -12.63
C ARG A 166 21.41 6.09 -11.47
N GLY A 167 22.50 5.62 -10.90
CA GLY A 167 23.18 6.32 -9.81
C GLY A 167 24.43 5.56 -9.41
N THR A 168 25.30 6.22 -8.65
CA THR A 168 26.44 5.57 -8.01
C THR A 168 25.96 4.91 -6.72
N PRO A 169 26.12 3.58 -6.56
CA PRO A 169 25.75 2.91 -5.31
C PRO A 169 26.54 3.46 -4.13
N VAL A 170 25.86 3.72 -3.03
CA VAL A 170 26.50 4.15 -1.77
C VAL A 170 26.06 3.23 -0.66
N GLY A 171 27.02 2.62 0.01
CA GLY A 171 26.78 1.70 1.11
C GLY A 171 26.51 0.26 0.65
N ARG A 172 25.68 -0.48 1.41
CA ARG A 172 25.42 -1.91 1.18
C ARG A 172 24.46 -2.12 -0.01
N ASN A 173 24.62 -3.23 -0.73
CA ASN A 173 23.77 -3.59 -1.88
C ASN A 173 22.26 -3.61 -1.56
N CYS A 174 21.87 -4.00 -0.34
CA CYS A 174 20.48 -3.97 0.12
C CYS A 174 20.10 -2.62 0.78
N GLY A 175 20.91 -1.59 0.57
CA GLY A 175 20.67 -0.26 1.14
C GLY A 175 19.81 0.64 0.26
N PRO A 176 19.29 1.75 0.82
CA PRO A 176 18.37 2.64 0.10
C PRO A 176 19.03 3.45 -1.01
N ARG A 177 20.36 3.61 -0.98
CA ARG A 177 21.13 4.40 -1.93
C ARG A 177 21.75 3.59 -3.07
N GLY A 178 21.42 2.29 -3.18
CA GLY A 178 21.75 1.43 -4.30
C GLY A 178 20.55 1.17 -5.20
N ALA A 179 20.72 0.26 -6.16
CA ALA A 179 19.66 -0.17 -7.06
C ALA A 179 18.45 -0.76 -6.30
N HIS A 180 18.70 -1.46 -5.19
CA HIS A 180 17.66 -1.96 -4.28
C HIS A 180 16.68 -0.87 -3.83
N GLY A 181 17.18 0.33 -3.51
CA GLY A 181 16.38 1.48 -3.12
C GLY A 181 16.20 2.51 -4.24
N PHE A 182 16.34 2.10 -5.50
CA PHE A 182 16.19 2.96 -6.69
C PHE A 182 17.13 4.16 -6.71
N PHE A 183 18.29 4.08 -6.05
CA PHE A 183 19.25 5.20 -5.90
C PHE A 183 18.60 6.48 -5.35
N MET A 184 17.56 6.38 -4.52
CA MET A 184 16.74 7.50 -4.05
C MET A 184 16.00 8.25 -5.18
N GLN A 185 15.97 7.72 -6.41
CA GLN A 185 15.25 8.26 -7.57
C GLN A 185 13.88 7.60 -7.68
N ASP A 186 13.03 7.86 -6.72
CA ASP A 186 11.80 7.11 -6.46
C ASP A 186 10.66 7.38 -7.45
N GLY A 187 10.74 8.45 -8.24
CA GLY A 187 9.64 8.90 -9.11
C GLY A 187 8.97 7.80 -9.92
N PRO A 188 9.73 7.03 -10.73
CA PRO A 188 9.16 5.98 -11.56
C PRO A 188 8.51 4.84 -10.75
N ALA A 189 9.10 4.46 -9.61
CA ALA A 189 8.56 3.43 -8.74
C ALA A 189 7.27 3.90 -8.05
N VAL A 190 7.25 5.13 -7.52
CA VAL A 190 6.05 5.74 -6.92
C VAL A 190 4.92 5.87 -7.95
N ALA A 191 5.23 6.31 -9.17
CA ALA A 191 4.23 6.42 -10.24
C ALA A 191 3.59 5.07 -10.56
N ALA A 192 4.38 3.98 -10.60
CA ALA A 192 3.87 2.64 -10.82
C ALA A 192 2.93 2.18 -9.68
N ILE A 193 3.32 2.43 -8.43
CA ILE A 193 2.52 2.10 -7.23
C ILE A 193 1.20 2.87 -7.24
N VAL A 194 1.25 4.19 -7.42
CA VAL A 194 0.06 5.06 -7.47
C VAL A 194 -0.87 4.65 -8.60
N GLY A 195 -0.33 4.39 -9.80
CA GLY A 195 -1.11 3.91 -10.95
C GLY A 195 -1.83 2.58 -10.66
N PHE A 196 -1.13 1.65 -10.02
CA PHE A 196 -1.72 0.37 -9.61
C PHE A 196 -2.84 0.57 -8.58
N ILE A 197 -2.63 1.37 -7.53
CA ILE A 197 -3.65 1.61 -6.48
C ILE A 197 -4.89 2.29 -7.08
N ARG A 198 -4.72 3.25 -7.99
CA ARG A 198 -5.84 3.94 -8.64
C ARG A 198 -6.67 3.04 -9.54
N SER A 199 -6.10 1.98 -10.06
CA SER A 199 -6.78 1.00 -10.92
C SER A 199 -7.52 -0.11 -10.15
N ARG A 200 -7.56 -0.03 -8.81
CA ARG A 200 -8.24 -1.02 -7.94
C ARG A 200 -9.62 -0.60 -7.48
#